data_c09988b56a7b83e4240de81a1c2f8214
#
_entry.id   c09988b56a7b83e4240de81a1c2f8214
#
_cell.length_a   1.000
_cell.length_b   1.000
_cell.length_c   1.000
_cell.angle_alpha   90.00
_cell.angle_beta   90.00
_cell.angle_gamma   90.00
#
_symmetry.space_group_name_H-M   'P 1'
#
loop_
_entity.id
_entity.type
_entity.pdbx_description
1 polymer ?
#
loop_
_entity_poly.entity_id
_entity_poly.type
_entity_poly.pdbx_seq_one_letter_code
_entity_poly.pdbx_strand_id
1 'polypeptide(L)'
;MNNSLQLTEIAIAIVAKNLNPAVLNPDFLKYTGIIPADWELANQPVYNNNLVQLVYKNGVGIIVQPNRLNVLEMIGEKPATEIQLAGVALQLIEKLSQIEYQAVGINPKAFVNFPSEADAYQYICGKLLAPGSWQEFGEGKVNAALELSYPLKRGVLNLAINQVNVQSGEQITPAILFSGNLNYPLVGNTLTEKIQDLQQIIANWQNDVKTFQELLVDKFLPSSSAQPISASVFS
;
A
#
# COMPACT_ATOMS: atom_id res chain seq x y z
N MET A 1 16.71 -19.80 7.52
CA MET A 1 16.14 -18.46 7.78
C MET A 1 14.70 -18.47 7.31
N ASN A 2 13.75 -18.02 8.14
CA ASN A 2 12.35 -18.01 7.76
C ASN A 2 12.11 -16.91 6.70
N ASN A 3 11.90 -17.33 5.45
CA ASN A 3 11.46 -16.43 4.38
C ASN A 3 9.95 -16.12 4.53
N SER A 4 9.56 -15.57 5.68
CA SER A 4 8.17 -15.21 5.92
C SER A 4 7.82 -13.92 5.15
N LEU A 5 6.61 -13.89 4.58
CA LEU A 5 6.04 -12.69 3.98
C LEU A 5 5.78 -11.65 5.09
N GLN A 6 6.33 -10.45 4.94
CA GLN A 6 6.17 -9.35 5.90
C GLN A 6 5.37 -8.22 5.24
N LEU A 7 4.16 -7.98 5.75
CA LEU A 7 3.35 -6.82 5.36
C LEU A 7 3.93 -5.58 6.04
N THR A 8 4.30 -4.56 5.25
CA THR A 8 5.01 -3.39 5.76
C THR A 8 4.22 -2.11 5.73
N GLU A 9 3.39 -1.94 4.72
CA GLU A 9 2.61 -0.72 4.50
C GLU A 9 1.28 -1.09 3.87
N ILE A 10 0.25 -0.37 4.25
CA ILE A 10 -1.01 -0.32 3.52
C ILE A 10 -1.31 1.15 3.23
N ALA A 11 -1.73 1.45 2.00
CA ALA A 11 -2.18 2.79 1.64
C ALA A 11 -3.56 2.73 0.98
N ILE A 12 -4.42 3.69 1.32
CA ILE A 12 -5.68 3.97 0.64
C ILE A 12 -5.45 5.21 -0.20
N ALA A 13 -5.47 5.05 -1.52
CA ALA A 13 -5.27 6.11 -2.49
C ALA A 13 -6.61 6.49 -3.14
N ILE A 14 -7.09 7.70 -2.88
CA ILE A 14 -8.37 8.19 -3.37
C ILE A 14 -8.11 9.21 -4.48
N VAL A 15 -8.68 8.98 -5.66
CA VAL A 15 -8.63 9.91 -6.79
C VAL A 15 -9.85 10.83 -6.69
N ALA A 16 -9.60 12.14 -6.74
CA ALA A 16 -10.63 13.16 -6.61
C ALA A 16 -10.34 14.34 -7.53
N LYS A 17 -11.36 15.10 -7.95
CA LYS A 17 -11.17 16.36 -8.67
C LYS A 17 -11.21 17.55 -7.73
N ASN A 18 -10.41 18.56 -8.06
CA ASN A 18 -10.43 19.86 -7.39
C ASN A 18 -10.19 19.80 -5.87
N LEU A 19 -9.40 18.83 -5.42
CA LEU A 19 -8.96 18.75 -4.04
C LEU A 19 -7.92 19.85 -3.78
N ASN A 20 -8.20 20.72 -2.82
CA ASN A 20 -7.23 21.74 -2.40
C ASN A 20 -6.37 21.20 -1.25
N PRO A 21 -5.08 20.92 -1.46
CA PRO A 21 -4.20 20.41 -0.41
C PRO A 21 -4.14 21.29 0.83
N ALA A 22 -4.20 22.62 0.67
CA ALA A 22 -4.05 23.58 1.77
C ALA A 22 -5.13 23.47 2.86
N VAL A 23 -6.26 22.83 2.58
CA VAL A 23 -7.33 22.60 3.59
C VAL A 23 -6.88 21.61 4.66
N LEU A 24 -6.01 20.65 4.30
CA LEU A 24 -5.62 19.55 5.19
C LEU A 24 -4.33 19.88 5.96
N ASN A 25 -4.46 20.64 7.03
CA ASN A 25 -3.39 20.90 7.98
C ASN A 25 -3.64 20.16 9.31
N PRO A 26 -2.64 19.99 10.20
CA PRO A 26 -2.79 19.24 11.46
C PRO A 26 -3.88 19.78 12.37
N ASP A 27 -4.05 21.08 12.43
CA ASP A 27 -5.06 21.71 13.30
C ASP A 27 -6.48 21.40 12.80
N PHE A 28 -6.70 21.49 11.47
CA PHE A 28 -7.96 21.07 10.87
C PHE A 28 -8.27 19.61 11.15
N LEU A 29 -7.31 18.70 10.97
CA LEU A 29 -7.50 17.27 11.19
C LEU A 29 -7.87 16.95 12.64
N LYS A 30 -7.22 17.60 13.62
CA LYS A 30 -7.51 17.46 15.04
C LYS A 30 -8.85 18.09 15.42
N TYR A 31 -9.09 19.34 15.00
CA TYR A 31 -10.30 20.08 15.34
C TYR A 31 -11.57 19.43 14.82
N THR A 32 -11.50 18.85 13.62
CA THR A 32 -12.65 18.14 12.99
C THR A 32 -12.82 16.70 13.48
N GLY A 33 -11.90 16.19 14.30
CA GLY A 33 -11.92 14.84 14.84
C GLY A 33 -11.53 13.75 13.82
N ILE A 34 -10.92 14.13 12.69
CA ILE A 34 -10.40 13.19 11.70
C ILE A 34 -9.30 12.33 12.31
N ILE A 35 -8.46 12.96 13.14
CA ILE A 35 -7.44 12.27 13.93
C ILE A 35 -7.59 12.63 15.42
N PRO A 36 -7.18 11.76 16.33
CA PRO A 36 -7.11 12.06 17.76
C PRO A 36 -6.23 13.29 18.06
N ALA A 37 -6.63 14.06 19.09
CA ALA A 37 -5.92 15.29 19.47
C ALA A 37 -4.49 15.07 19.98
N ASP A 38 -4.22 13.88 20.52
CA ASP A 38 -2.95 13.44 21.07
C ASP A 38 -1.94 12.95 20.03
N TRP A 39 -2.34 12.84 18.75
CA TRP A 39 -1.40 12.44 17.72
C TRP A 39 -0.31 13.48 17.50
N GLU A 40 0.94 13.02 17.52
CA GLU A 40 2.12 13.84 17.32
C GLU A 40 2.74 13.57 15.96
N LEU A 41 3.18 14.63 15.30
CA LEU A 41 3.94 14.52 14.05
C LEU A 41 5.31 13.88 14.31
N ALA A 42 5.71 12.97 13.40
CA ALA A 42 7.04 12.36 13.42
C ALA A 42 8.11 13.32 12.88
N ASN A 43 7.73 14.14 11.91
CA ASN A 43 8.62 15.09 11.24
C ASN A 43 7.90 16.42 11.01
N GLN A 44 8.66 17.44 10.61
CA GLN A 44 8.06 18.68 10.13
C GLN A 44 7.18 18.40 8.90
N PRO A 45 5.95 18.92 8.87
CA PRO A 45 5.08 18.77 7.71
C PRO A 45 5.67 19.39 6.45
N VAL A 46 5.42 18.76 5.30
CA VAL A 46 5.75 19.37 4.01
C VAL A 46 4.52 20.08 3.48
N TYR A 47 4.65 21.38 3.20
CA TYR A 47 3.59 22.20 2.62
C TYR A 47 4.10 22.94 1.38
N ASN A 48 3.41 22.76 0.28
CA ASN A 48 3.50 23.63 -0.88
C ASN A 48 2.15 23.66 -1.63
N ASN A 49 2.05 24.44 -2.69
CA ASN A 49 0.78 24.62 -3.40
C ASN A 49 0.19 23.32 -3.99
N ASN A 50 1.02 22.29 -4.20
CA ASN A 50 0.61 21.05 -4.84
C ASN A 50 0.76 19.81 -3.94
N LEU A 51 1.25 19.99 -2.71
CA LEU A 51 1.51 18.85 -1.82
C LEU A 51 1.37 19.28 -0.37
N VAL A 52 0.59 18.51 0.38
CA VAL A 52 0.66 18.46 1.85
C VAL A 52 1.04 17.04 2.23
N GLN A 53 2.06 16.89 3.06
CA GLN A 53 2.48 15.60 3.61
C GLN A 53 2.62 15.71 5.12
N LEU A 54 1.85 14.90 5.82
CA LEU A 54 1.85 14.78 7.27
C LEU A 54 2.21 13.34 7.63
N VAL A 55 3.19 13.15 8.51
CA VAL A 55 3.59 11.83 9.02
C VAL A 55 3.52 11.86 10.54
N TYR A 56 2.79 10.91 11.12
CA TYR A 56 2.58 10.82 12.56
C TYR A 56 3.46 9.73 13.18
N LYS A 57 3.79 9.88 14.47
CA LYS A 57 4.65 8.94 15.22
C LYS A 57 4.07 7.52 15.31
N ASN A 58 2.76 7.38 15.22
CA ASN A 58 2.09 6.08 15.18
C ASN A 58 2.20 5.37 13.81
N GLY A 59 2.91 5.96 12.84
CA GLY A 59 3.15 5.40 11.51
C GLY A 59 2.08 5.73 10.48
N VAL A 60 1.04 6.49 10.82
CA VAL A 60 0.05 6.98 9.87
C VAL A 60 0.61 8.17 9.10
N GLY A 61 0.41 8.18 7.78
CA GLY A 61 0.74 9.28 6.90
C GLY A 61 -0.48 9.76 6.11
N ILE A 62 -0.59 11.06 5.90
CA ILE A 62 -1.61 11.69 5.05
C ILE A 62 -0.89 12.52 4.01
N ILE A 63 -1.10 12.19 2.73
CA ILE A 63 -0.48 12.89 1.61
C ILE A 63 -1.59 13.39 0.69
N VAL A 64 -1.61 14.69 0.44
CA VAL A 64 -2.65 15.34 -0.36
C VAL A 64 -2.03 16.08 -1.53
N GLN A 65 -2.56 15.84 -2.69
CA GLN A 65 -2.25 16.48 -3.97
C GLN A 65 -3.56 16.96 -4.63
N PRO A 66 -3.54 17.84 -5.64
CA PRO A 66 -4.76 18.41 -6.23
C PRO A 66 -5.78 17.37 -6.73
N ASN A 67 -5.33 16.16 -7.11
CA ASN A 67 -6.19 15.12 -7.66
C ASN A 67 -6.12 13.81 -6.87
N ARG A 68 -5.41 13.77 -5.72
CA ARG A 68 -5.18 12.55 -4.97
C ARG A 68 -5.04 12.81 -3.48
N LEU A 69 -5.75 12.01 -2.70
CA LEU A 69 -5.61 11.89 -1.26
C LEU A 69 -5.10 10.48 -0.95
N ASN A 70 -3.99 10.38 -0.24
CA ASN A 70 -3.48 9.10 0.25
C ASN A 70 -3.49 9.12 1.78
N VAL A 71 -4.03 8.07 2.37
CA VAL A 71 -3.84 7.72 3.78
C VAL A 71 -3.06 6.43 3.80
N LEU A 72 -1.89 6.44 4.40
CA LEU A 72 -1.03 5.26 4.51
C LEU A 72 -0.73 4.95 5.96
N GLU A 73 -0.38 3.70 6.24
CA GLU A 73 0.06 3.29 7.56
C GLU A 73 1.16 2.25 7.45
N MET A 74 2.25 2.49 8.21
CA MET A 74 3.31 1.51 8.40
C MET A 74 2.80 0.45 9.36
N ILE A 75 2.76 -0.81 8.91
CA ILE A 75 2.14 -1.93 9.64
C ILE A 75 3.13 -2.55 10.62
N GLY A 76 4.30 -3.00 10.13
CA GLY A 76 5.28 -3.68 10.99
C GLY A 76 4.66 -4.86 11.73
N GLU A 77 4.73 -4.83 13.07
CA GLU A 77 4.18 -5.86 13.96
C GLU A 77 2.82 -5.46 14.58
N LYS A 78 2.18 -4.40 14.08
CA LYS A 78 0.89 -3.94 14.60
C LYS A 78 -0.19 -5.01 14.43
N PRO A 79 -0.98 -5.29 15.48
CA PRO A 79 -2.18 -6.10 15.33
C PRO A 79 -3.24 -5.35 14.49
N ALA A 80 -4.12 -6.10 13.83
CA ALA A 80 -5.15 -5.53 12.95
C ALA A 80 -6.05 -4.50 13.67
N THR A 81 -6.28 -4.69 14.97
CA THR A 81 -7.11 -3.82 15.81
C THR A 81 -6.49 -2.43 16.04
N GLU A 82 -5.19 -2.28 15.82
CA GLU A 82 -4.46 -1.01 15.97
C GLU A 82 -4.27 -0.26 14.64
N ILE A 83 -4.69 -0.87 13.53
CA ILE A 83 -4.59 -0.26 12.20
C ILE A 83 -5.70 0.78 12.04
N GLN A 84 -5.34 2.02 11.79
CA GLN A 84 -6.23 3.18 11.85
C GLN A 84 -6.50 3.85 10.50
N LEU A 85 -5.74 3.49 9.44
CA LEU A 85 -5.80 4.18 8.13
C LEU A 85 -7.21 4.25 7.56
N ALA A 86 -8.01 3.18 7.68
CA ALA A 86 -9.36 3.15 7.13
C ALA A 86 -10.31 4.09 7.88
N GLY A 87 -10.21 4.15 9.20
CA GLY A 87 -10.96 5.10 10.04
C GLY A 87 -10.64 6.54 9.65
N VAL A 88 -9.35 6.88 9.50
CA VAL A 88 -8.91 8.21 9.08
C VAL A 88 -9.43 8.55 7.67
N ALA A 89 -9.35 7.60 6.72
CA ALA A 89 -9.84 7.79 5.36
C ALA A 89 -11.36 8.04 5.33
N LEU A 90 -12.14 7.27 6.10
CA LEU A 90 -13.58 7.44 6.20
C LEU A 90 -13.98 8.78 6.81
N GLN A 91 -13.28 9.22 7.86
CA GLN A 91 -13.50 10.55 8.46
C GLN A 91 -13.17 11.69 7.48
N LEU A 92 -12.06 11.56 6.72
CA LEU A 92 -11.71 12.53 5.69
C LEU A 92 -12.80 12.66 4.64
N ILE A 93 -13.35 11.53 4.14
CA ILE A 93 -14.43 11.54 3.14
C ILE A 93 -15.69 12.18 3.70
N GLU A 94 -16.05 11.91 4.95
CA GLU A 94 -17.21 12.50 5.62
C GLU A 94 -17.08 14.03 5.71
N LYS A 95 -15.92 14.53 6.15
CA LYS A 95 -15.67 15.97 6.28
C LYS A 95 -15.50 16.68 4.93
N LEU A 96 -15.08 15.95 3.90
CA LEU A 96 -14.86 16.45 2.55
C LEU A 96 -15.94 15.96 1.56
N SER A 97 -17.19 15.86 2.02
CA SER A 97 -18.32 15.30 1.26
C SER A 97 -18.71 16.07 -0.01
N GLN A 98 -18.16 17.26 -0.23
CA GLN A 98 -18.41 18.07 -1.43
C GLN A 98 -17.39 17.78 -2.56
N ILE A 99 -16.40 16.92 -2.32
CA ILE A 99 -15.36 16.58 -3.30
C ILE A 99 -15.90 15.55 -4.30
N GLU A 100 -15.57 15.72 -5.58
CA GLU A 100 -15.90 14.76 -6.64
C GLU A 100 -14.89 13.61 -6.65
N TYR A 101 -15.20 12.54 -5.92
CA TYR A 101 -14.41 11.31 -5.92
C TYR A 101 -14.63 10.49 -7.19
N GLN A 102 -13.56 9.84 -7.71
CA GLN A 102 -13.58 9.13 -8.99
C GLN A 102 -13.20 7.66 -8.87
N ALA A 103 -12.17 7.36 -8.07
CA ALA A 103 -11.65 6.02 -7.89
C ALA A 103 -10.98 5.87 -6.53
N VAL A 104 -10.79 4.65 -6.09
CA VAL A 104 -10.00 4.32 -4.91
C VAL A 104 -9.13 3.10 -5.17
N GLY A 105 -7.92 3.12 -4.62
CA GLY A 105 -6.99 1.99 -4.61
C GLY A 105 -6.65 1.57 -3.19
N ILE A 106 -6.66 0.27 -2.93
CA ILE A 106 -6.09 -0.33 -1.72
C ILE A 106 -4.72 -0.88 -2.09
N ASN A 107 -3.66 -0.35 -1.49
CA ASN A 107 -2.29 -0.56 -1.91
C ASN A 107 -1.45 -1.20 -0.79
N PRO A 108 -1.49 -2.53 -0.62
CA PRO A 108 -0.63 -3.24 0.30
C PRO A 108 0.79 -3.38 -0.25
N LYS A 109 1.80 -3.30 0.64
CA LYS A 109 3.18 -3.65 0.34
C LYS A 109 3.68 -4.71 1.30
N ALA A 110 4.36 -5.70 0.76
CA ALA A 110 4.99 -6.76 1.54
C ALA A 110 6.33 -7.14 0.92
N PHE A 111 7.24 -7.64 1.73
CA PHE A 111 8.49 -8.18 1.23
C PHE A 111 8.83 -9.55 1.82
N VAL A 112 9.74 -10.24 1.15
CA VAL A 112 10.35 -11.48 1.61
C VAL A 112 11.86 -11.32 1.53
N ASN A 113 12.55 -11.60 2.64
CA ASN A 113 14.01 -11.55 2.71
C ASN A 113 14.63 -12.75 2.01
N PHE A 114 15.79 -12.52 1.38
CA PHE A 114 16.59 -13.56 0.76
C PHE A 114 17.98 -13.65 1.40
N PRO A 115 18.62 -14.85 1.41
CA PRO A 115 19.94 -15.03 2.00
C PRO A 115 21.03 -14.21 1.32
N SER A 116 20.90 -13.97 0.01
CA SER A 116 21.86 -13.21 -0.81
C SER A 116 21.17 -12.46 -1.95
N GLU A 117 21.86 -11.47 -2.52
CA GLU A 117 21.43 -10.81 -3.75
C GLU A 117 21.30 -11.78 -4.93
N ALA A 118 22.18 -12.82 -4.98
CA ALA A 118 22.11 -13.83 -6.00
C ALA A 118 20.83 -14.67 -5.90
N ASP A 119 20.37 -15.01 -4.69
CA ASP A 119 19.11 -15.73 -4.47
C ASP A 119 17.90 -14.87 -4.85
N ALA A 120 17.91 -13.60 -4.48
CA ALA A 120 16.85 -12.65 -4.87
C ALA A 120 16.80 -12.45 -6.39
N TYR A 121 17.96 -12.34 -7.04
CA TYR A 121 18.06 -12.29 -8.51
C TYR A 121 17.49 -13.55 -9.16
N GLN A 122 17.90 -14.75 -8.68
CA GLN A 122 17.42 -16.04 -9.21
C GLN A 122 15.91 -16.20 -9.02
N TYR A 123 15.35 -15.63 -7.98
CA TYR A 123 13.90 -15.66 -7.80
C TYR A 123 13.15 -14.96 -8.94
N ILE A 124 13.58 -13.78 -9.37
CA ILE A 124 12.95 -13.07 -10.49
C ILE A 124 13.40 -13.66 -11.84
N CYS A 125 14.70 -13.68 -12.10
CA CYS A 125 15.26 -13.98 -13.42
C CYS A 125 15.38 -15.47 -13.75
N GLY A 126 15.25 -16.35 -12.76
CA GLY A 126 15.34 -17.81 -12.95
C GLY A 126 14.08 -18.57 -12.63
N LYS A 127 13.23 -18.05 -11.70
CA LYS A 127 11.99 -18.74 -11.31
C LYS A 127 10.74 -18.10 -11.91
N LEU A 128 10.63 -16.75 -11.88
CA LEU A 128 9.44 -16.05 -12.39
C LEU A 128 9.52 -15.78 -13.89
N LEU A 129 10.71 -15.53 -14.42
CA LEU A 129 10.95 -15.34 -15.85
C LEU A 129 11.58 -16.59 -16.46
N ALA A 130 11.17 -16.93 -17.69
CA ALA A 130 11.82 -17.98 -18.45
C ALA A 130 13.24 -17.53 -18.85
N PRO A 131 14.29 -18.34 -18.61
CA PRO A 131 15.63 -18.05 -19.07
C PRO A 131 15.68 -17.91 -20.60
N GLY A 132 16.57 -17.03 -21.08
CA GLY A 132 16.72 -16.79 -22.52
C GLY A 132 17.87 -15.86 -22.84
N SER A 133 18.15 -15.69 -24.15
CA SER A 133 19.22 -14.81 -24.64
C SER A 133 19.10 -13.33 -24.24
N TRP A 134 17.92 -12.89 -23.82
CA TRP A 134 17.68 -11.58 -23.27
C TRP A 134 18.50 -11.26 -21.99
N GLN A 135 18.94 -12.31 -21.29
CA GLN A 135 19.77 -12.19 -20.07
C GLN A 135 21.24 -11.97 -20.40
N GLU A 136 21.66 -12.20 -21.65
CA GLU A 136 23.06 -12.13 -22.09
C GLU A 136 23.44 -10.82 -22.74
N PHE A 137 22.50 -9.86 -22.81
CA PHE A 137 22.73 -8.54 -23.40
C PHE A 137 23.39 -7.59 -22.37
N GLY A 138 24.48 -6.92 -22.78
CA GLY A 138 25.20 -5.95 -21.94
C GLY A 138 26.41 -6.55 -21.22
N GLU A 139 27.08 -5.72 -20.40
CA GLU A 139 28.32 -6.08 -19.70
C GLU A 139 28.11 -6.67 -18.30
N GLY A 140 26.86 -6.67 -17.79
CA GLY A 140 26.50 -7.13 -16.44
C GLY A 140 25.21 -7.94 -16.42
N LYS A 141 24.84 -8.41 -15.21
CA LYS A 141 23.55 -9.06 -15.01
C LYS A 141 22.41 -8.10 -15.28
N VAL A 142 21.42 -8.56 -16.05
CA VAL A 142 20.19 -7.80 -16.28
C VAL A 142 19.43 -7.63 -14.95
N ASN A 143 18.94 -6.44 -14.67
CA ASN A 143 18.01 -6.21 -13.58
C ASN A 143 16.58 -6.25 -14.14
N ALA A 144 15.72 -7.11 -13.58
CA ALA A 144 14.36 -7.28 -14.03
C ALA A 144 13.35 -6.92 -12.92
N ALA A 145 12.28 -6.25 -13.32
CA ALA A 145 11.09 -6.00 -12.52
C ALA A 145 9.87 -6.54 -13.28
N LEU A 146 8.86 -7.00 -12.54
CA LEU A 146 7.62 -7.53 -13.12
C LEU A 146 6.46 -6.62 -12.73
N GLU A 147 5.55 -6.46 -13.67
CA GLU A 147 4.25 -5.83 -13.44
C GLU A 147 3.16 -6.72 -14.03
N LEU A 148 2.25 -7.19 -13.19
CA LEU A 148 1.19 -8.14 -13.52
C LEU A 148 -0.16 -7.52 -13.19
N SER A 149 -1.15 -7.71 -14.09
CA SER A 149 -2.51 -7.22 -13.89
C SER A 149 -3.49 -8.38 -13.84
N TYR A 150 -4.22 -8.48 -12.73
CA TYR A 150 -5.22 -9.51 -12.50
C TYR A 150 -6.62 -8.89 -12.54
N PRO A 151 -7.44 -9.17 -13.56
CA PRO A 151 -8.85 -8.78 -13.55
C PRO A 151 -9.59 -9.48 -12.41
N LEU A 152 -10.30 -8.72 -11.58
CA LEU A 152 -11.14 -9.23 -10.51
C LEU A 152 -12.60 -9.00 -10.87
N LYS A 153 -13.53 -9.57 -10.08
CA LYS A 153 -14.98 -9.36 -10.27
C LYS A 153 -15.34 -7.87 -10.28
N ARG A 154 -14.65 -7.09 -9.46
CA ARG A 154 -14.81 -5.66 -9.35
C ARG A 154 -13.43 -5.02 -9.23
N GLY A 155 -12.96 -4.35 -10.28
CA GLY A 155 -11.64 -3.72 -10.30
C GLY A 155 -10.52 -4.60 -10.85
N VAL A 156 -9.30 -4.16 -10.63
CA VAL A 156 -8.07 -4.81 -11.10
C VAL A 156 -7.05 -4.81 -9.97
N LEU A 157 -6.38 -5.93 -9.75
CA LEU A 157 -5.17 -5.98 -8.93
C LEU A 157 -3.94 -5.86 -9.85
N ASN A 158 -3.21 -4.77 -9.74
CA ASN A 158 -1.89 -4.64 -10.32
C ASN A 158 -0.85 -5.02 -9.26
N LEU A 159 0.06 -5.92 -9.61
CA LEU A 159 1.11 -6.43 -8.75
C LEU A 159 2.47 -6.11 -9.36
N ALA A 160 3.26 -5.26 -8.69
CA ALA A 160 4.66 -5.03 -9.02
C ALA A 160 5.57 -5.90 -8.14
N ILE A 161 6.59 -6.51 -8.74
CA ILE A 161 7.58 -7.37 -8.07
C ILE A 161 8.97 -6.84 -8.39
N ASN A 162 9.71 -6.44 -7.36
CA ASN A 162 11.01 -5.80 -7.51
C ASN A 162 12.03 -6.39 -6.54
N GLN A 163 13.28 -6.51 -6.98
CA GLN A 163 14.39 -6.75 -6.07
C GLN A 163 14.74 -5.44 -5.36
N VAL A 164 14.89 -5.50 -4.04
CA VAL A 164 15.23 -4.35 -3.19
C VAL A 164 16.22 -4.76 -2.10
N ASN A 165 16.85 -3.77 -1.49
CA ASN A 165 17.62 -3.93 -0.27
C ASN A 165 16.84 -3.29 0.89
N VAL A 166 16.53 -4.09 1.91
CA VAL A 166 15.87 -3.64 3.12
C VAL A 166 16.93 -3.31 4.17
N GLN A 167 16.92 -2.07 4.65
CA GLN A 167 17.83 -1.63 5.70
C GLN A 167 17.14 -1.70 7.06
N SER A 168 17.78 -2.37 8.01
CA SER A 168 17.38 -2.40 9.43
C SER A 168 18.60 -2.05 10.29
N GLY A 169 18.64 -0.81 10.79
CA GLY A 169 19.86 -0.28 11.41
C GLY A 169 21.03 -0.24 10.42
N GLU A 170 22.13 -0.90 10.76
CA GLU A 170 23.31 -1.04 9.89
C GLU A 170 23.25 -2.27 8.97
N GLN A 171 22.29 -3.15 9.17
CA GLN A 171 22.14 -4.37 8.37
C GLN A 171 21.35 -4.08 7.10
N ILE A 172 21.90 -4.48 5.95
CA ILE A 172 21.25 -4.46 4.64
C ILE A 172 20.94 -5.92 4.25
N THR A 173 19.67 -6.20 3.97
CA THR A 173 19.20 -7.54 3.61
C THR A 173 18.55 -7.50 2.23
N PRO A 174 19.00 -8.33 1.27
CA PRO A 174 18.34 -8.48 -0.01
C PRO A 174 16.92 -9.00 0.15
N ALA A 175 15.98 -8.45 -0.59
CA ALA A 175 14.58 -8.83 -0.50
C ALA A 175 13.87 -8.70 -1.86
N ILE A 176 12.73 -9.38 -1.98
CA ILE A 176 11.76 -9.14 -3.04
C ILE A 176 10.59 -8.38 -2.44
N LEU A 177 10.33 -7.19 -2.99
CA LEU A 177 9.20 -6.35 -2.65
C LEU A 177 8.04 -6.65 -3.60
N PHE A 178 6.89 -6.92 -3.02
CA PHE A 178 5.60 -7.05 -3.68
C PHE A 178 4.77 -5.80 -3.36
N SER A 179 4.34 -5.08 -4.39
CA SER A 179 3.48 -3.90 -4.24
C SER A 179 2.17 -4.16 -4.98
N GLY A 180 1.08 -4.27 -4.23
CA GLY A 180 -0.26 -4.43 -4.76
C GLY A 180 -0.95 -3.08 -4.98
N ASN A 181 -1.85 -3.03 -5.98
CA ASN A 181 -2.80 -1.95 -6.17
C ASN A 181 -4.13 -2.55 -6.62
N LEU A 182 -5.06 -2.71 -5.67
CA LEU A 182 -6.43 -3.10 -5.98
C LEU A 182 -7.21 -1.82 -6.30
N ASN A 183 -7.43 -1.58 -7.58
CA ASN A 183 -8.00 -0.33 -8.08
C ASN A 183 -9.48 -0.50 -8.46
N TYR A 184 -10.32 0.40 -7.94
CA TYR A 184 -11.76 0.40 -8.08
C TYR A 184 -12.24 1.75 -8.64
N PRO A 185 -12.79 1.78 -9.87
CA PRO A 185 -13.58 2.93 -10.30
C PRO A 185 -14.84 3.02 -9.45
N LEU A 186 -15.20 4.22 -9.00
CA LEU A 186 -16.43 4.42 -8.23
C LEU A 186 -17.65 4.31 -9.13
N VAL A 187 -18.68 3.63 -8.64
CA VAL A 187 -19.97 3.50 -9.30
C VAL A 187 -21.01 4.38 -8.62
N GLY A 188 -21.93 4.92 -9.40
CA GLY A 188 -23.00 5.82 -8.96
C GLY A 188 -23.22 6.97 -9.92
N ASN A 189 -24.46 7.46 -9.99
CA ASN A 189 -24.88 8.56 -10.85
C ASN A 189 -24.85 9.91 -10.09
N THR A 190 -24.88 9.85 -8.77
CA THR A 190 -24.86 11.01 -7.88
C THR A 190 -23.59 11.02 -7.03
N LEU A 191 -23.26 12.20 -6.49
CA LEU A 191 -22.14 12.34 -5.56
C LEU A 191 -22.34 11.47 -4.31
N THR A 192 -23.55 11.41 -3.78
CA THR A 192 -23.90 10.60 -2.60
C THR A 192 -23.68 9.11 -2.86
N GLU A 193 -24.12 8.60 -4.01
CA GLU A 193 -23.92 7.19 -4.37
C GLU A 193 -22.44 6.86 -4.51
N LYS A 194 -21.63 7.73 -5.13
CA LYS A 194 -20.18 7.53 -5.25
C LYS A 194 -19.48 7.55 -3.87
N ILE A 195 -19.91 8.42 -2.96
CA ILE A 195 -19.39 8.45 -1.59
C ILE A 195 -19.75 7.17 -0.84
N GLN A 196 -20.97 6.68 -0.96
CA GLN A 196 -21.38 5.42 -0.33
C GLN A 196 -20.56 4.24 -0.88
N ASP A 197 -20.35 4.19 -2.18
CA ASP A 197 -19.52 3.18 -2.83
C ASP A 197 -18.06 3.23 -2.35
N LEU A 198 -17.49 4.44 -2.30
CA LEU A 198 -16.15 4.69 -1.78
C LEU A 198 -16.01 4.21 -0.32
N GLN A 199 -16.97 4.55 0.54
CA GLN A 199 -16.98 4.13 1.93
C GLN A 199 -17.06 2.61 2.07
N GLN A 200 -17.87 1.94 1.25
CA GLN A 200 -17.99 0.49 1.21
C GLN A 200 -16.67 -0.20 0.82
N ILE A 201 -15.98 0.32 -0.20
CA ILE A 201 -14.68 -0.23 -0.62
C ILE A 201 -13.66 -0.07 0.51
N ILE A 202 -13.57 1.12 1.10
CA ILE A 202 -12.64 1.38 2.20
C ILE A 202 -12.96 0.50 3.41
N ALA A 203 -14.21 0.34 3.77
CA ALA A 203 -14.61 -0.53 4.89
C ALA A 203 -14.22 -2.01 4.67
N ASN A 204 -14.06 -2.44 3.42
CA ASN A 204 -13.69 -3.81 3.05
C ASN A 204 -12.18 -4.02 2.79
N TRP A 205 -11.33 -3.05 3.11
CA TRP A 205 -9.90 -3.06 2.83
C TRP A 205 -9.16 -4.32 3.32
N GLN A 206 -9.59 -4.91 4.43
CA GLN A 206 -8.98 -6.11 5.00
C GLN A 206 -9.10 -7.32 4.07
N ASN A 207 -10.24 -7.48 3.39
CA ASN A 207 -10.41 -8.55 2.40
C ASN A 207 -9.51 -8.35 1.18
N ASP A 208 -9.27 -7.10 0.79
CA ASP A 208 -8.34 -6.76 -0.30
C ASP A 208 -6.90 -7.13 0.06
N VAL A 209 -6.48 -6.77 1.27
CA VAL A 209 -5.15 -7.15 1.79
C VAL A 209 -5.02 -8.67 1.91
N LYS A 210 -6.05 -9.35 2.39
CA LYS A 210 -6.11 -10.82 2.45
C LYS A 210 -5.97 -11.44 1.05
N THR A 211 -6.71 -10.95 0.06
CA THR A 211 -6.61 -11.40 -1.34
C THR A 211 -5.19 -11.25 -1.89
N PHE A 212 -4.55 -10.10 -1.61
CA PHE A 212 -3.15 -9.87 -1.98
C PHE A 212 -2.22 -10.88 -1.31
N GLN A 213 -2.36 -11.11 -0.01
CA GLN A 213 -1.51 -12.04 0.74
C GLN A 213 -1.71 -13.49 0.28
N GLU A 214 -2.94 -13.94 0.05
CA GLU A 214 -3.26 -15.28 -0.48
C GLU A 214 -2.63 -15.48 -1.87
N LEU A 215 -2.73 -14.47 -2.75
CA LEU A 215 -2.07 -14.52 -4.06
C LEU A 215 -0.55 -14.74 -3.91
N LEU A 216 0.10 -13.99 -3.01
CA LEU A 216 1.56 -14.11 -2.82
C LEU A 216 1.95 -15.45 -2.22
N VAL A 217 1.28 -15.89 -1.17
CA VAL A 217 1.59 -17.15 -0.48
C VAL A 217 1.34 -18.35 -1.39
N ASP A 218 0.19 -18.39 -2.07
CA ASP A 218 -0.22 -19.56 -2.83
C ASP A 218 0.46 -19.68 -4.21
N LYS A 219 0.79 -18.54 -4.84
CA LYS A 219 1.23 -18.52 -6.24
C LYS A 219 2.68 -18.12 -6.44
N PHE A 220 3.24 -17.32 -5.56
CA PHE A 220 4.60 -16.78 -5.71
C PHE A 220 5.61 -17.42 -4.75
N LEU A 221 5.23 -17.66 -3.50
CA LEU A 221 6.15 -18.19 -2.50
C LEU A 221 6.15 -19.72 -2.50
N PRO A 222 7.31 -20.36 -2.33
CA PRO A 222 7.37 -21.83 -2.23
C PRO A 222 6.70 -22.30 -0.94
N SER A 223 5.98 -23.43 -1.00
CA SER A 223 5.24 -24.00 0.14
C SER A 223 6.08 -24.27 1.39
N SER A 224 7.42 -24.41 1.25
CA SER A 224 8.35 -24.57 2.38
C SER A 224 8.69 -23.26 3.11
N SER A 225 8.33 -22.10 2.54
CA SER A 225 8.53 -20.77 3.14
C SER A 225 7.22 -20.14 3.64
N ALA A 226 6.09 -20.75 3.34
CA ALA A 226 4.80 -20.35 3.85
C ALA A 226 4.58 -20.89 5.26
N GLN A 227 5.22 -20.30 6.27
CA GLN A 227 4.61 -20.35 7.59
C GLN A 227 3.33 -19.50 7.50
N PRO A 228 2.21 -20.00 8.05
CA PRO A 228 1.00 -19.21 8.08
C PRO A 228 1.34 -17.88 8.75
N ILE A 229 1.09 -16.78 8.03
CA ILE A 229 1.08 -15.43 8.60
C ILE A 229 0.22 -15.57 9.84
N SER A 230 0.73 -15.20 11.00
CA SER A 230 -0.01 -15.38 12.25
C SER A 230 -1.41 -14.81 12.01
N ALA A 231 -2.43 -15.66 12.17
CA ALA A 231 -3.84 -15.33 11.93
C ALA A 231 -4.35 -14.15 12.79
N SER A 232 -3.45 -13.59 13.61
CA SER A 232 -3.68 -12.44 14.49
C SER A 232 -3.86 -11.10 13.77
N VAL A 233 -3.56 -10.99 12.47
CA VAL A 233 -3.73 -9.71 11.77
C VAL A 233 -5.15 -9.52 11.26
N PHE A 234 -5.95 -10.62 11.05
CA PHE A 234 -7.28 -10.53 10.44
C PHE A 234 -8.33 -11.51 11.00
N SER A 235 -8.15 -12.04 12.22
CA SER A 235 -9.17 -12.84 12.91
C SER A 235 -10.02 -12.01 13.87
#